data_b8d9c4b044a0d14af2c51f475301d195
#
_entry.id   b8d9c4b044a0d14af2c51f475301d195
#
_cell.length_a   1.000
_cell.length_b   1.000
_cell.length_c   1.000
_cell.angle_alpha   90.00
_cell.angle_beta   90.00
_cell.angle_gamma   90.00
#
_symmetry.space_group_name_H-M   'P 1'
#
loop_
_entity.id
_entity.type
_entity.pdbx_description
1 polymer ?
#
loop_
_entity_poly.entity_id
_entity_poly.type
_entity_poly.pdbx_seq_one_letter_code
_entity_poly.pdbx_strand_id
1 'polypeptide(L)'
;MSNPTILTILSALIALPLAAEITLVSPANGETVSRVPENQKKIMSYASRKERLAALAADRKEKKVFFSSKAPWRGAKAIVFKWKDPKNLGSPYKVEVSPNEDFSAPCHSFFSDRGKNGKHMTKLKTWGVESNFEVGKKYFWRVTAYYFKNNKTTVSATGFFYTEDMAPRHIRLEGRTANVRDAGAWKTLDGKRVRQGMYFRGEGLNNNSPDRKNPGRHRLTMSDWHFMTQVLKIKTDLDLRSLRETAGMTASPLGKEVKFINIPGPAYRGVFRTEGKKMIRDIFKVFCDRNNYPIYFHCIGGVDRTGAVAFILNGLLGVSQNDLEIDWEHSFYPDLPDDPSRGKHNPGRSVSQLVKGMMKYGSANDSMQKRIELYLKSCGITDEEIATFRSIMLEEIKK
;
A
#
# COMPACT_ATOMS: atom_id res chain seq x y z
N MET A 1 61.90 13.39 -63.07
CA MET A 1 60.67 12.70 -62.74
C MET A 1 60.80 12.28 -61.28
N SER A 2 60.24 13.09 -60.40
CA SER A 2 60.34 12.94 -58.91
C SER A 2 58.97 12.43 -58.37
N ASN A 3 58.99 11.25 -57.77
CA ASN A 3 57.86 10.69 -57.08
C ASN A 3 57.64 11.37 -55.71
N PRO A 4 56.46 11.79 -55.32
CA PRO A 4 56.20 12.26 -53.97
C PRO A 4 55.80 11.07 -53.10
N THR A 5 56.54 10.88 -52.00
CA THR A 5 56.28 9.93 -50.94
C THR A 5 55.09 10.44 -50.10
N ILE A 6 53.97 9.71 -50.12
CA ILE A 6 52.81 10.01 -49.27
C ILE A 6 53.11 9.50 -47.84
N LEU A 7 53.25 10.44 -46.91
CA LEU A 7 53.39 10.15 -45.48
C LEU A 7 51.99 9.94 -44.87
N THR A 8 51.63 8.69 -44.64
CA THR A 8 50.39 8.31 -43.96
C THR A 8 50.58 8.53 -42.47
N ILE A 9 50.00 9.60 -41.91
CA ILE A 9 49.90 9.83 -40.48
C ILE A 9 48.80 8.93 -39.96
N LEU A 10 49.16 7.86 -39.27
CA LEU A 10 48.28 7.01 -38.48
C LEU A 10 47.98 7.76 -37.18
N SER A 11 46.86 8.49 -37.12
CA SER A 11 46.33 9.06 -35.86
C SER A 11 45.77 7.93 -35.00
N ALA A 12 46.59 7.47 -34.02
CA ALA A 12 46.12 6.60 -32.99
C ALA A 12 45.11 7.34 -32.12
N LEU A 13 43.81 7.08 -32.32
CA LEU A 13 42.78 7.47 -31.37
C LEU A 13 43.10 6.75 -30.03
N ILE A 14 43.75 7.46 -29.12
CA ILE A 14 43.84 7.06 -27.72
C ILE A 14 42.39 7.13 -27.20
N ALA A 15 41.74 5.98 -27.11
CA ALA A 15 40.49 5.87 -26.38
C ALA A 15 40.75 6.25 -24.91
N LEU A 16 40.42 7.47 -24.54
CA LEU A 16 40.40 7.87 -23.14
C LEU A 16 39.55 6.87 -22.40
N PRO A 17 40.03 6.30 -21.28
CA PRO A 17 39.20 5.38 -20.49
C PRO A 17 37.91 6.09 -20.12
N LEU A 18 36.79 5.54 -20.51
CA LEU A 18 35.47 6.01 -20.10
C LEU A 18 35.51 6.19 -18.60
N ALA A 19 35.33 7.43 -18.12
CA ALA A 19 35.33 7.70 -16.68
C ALA A 19 34.33 6.71 -16.04
N ALA A 20 34.84 5.92 -15.10
CA ALA A 20 34.02 4.88 -14.45
C ALA A 20 32.71 5.48 -13.92
N GLU A 21 31.63 5.02 -14.48
CA GLU A 21 30.29 5.54 -14.20
C GLU A 21 29.68 4.82 -12.99
N ILE A 22 28.69 5.50 -12.36
CA ILE A 22 27.88 4.86 -11.30
C ILE A 22 27.13 3.69 -11.91
N THR A 23 27.36 2.48 -11.38
CA THR A 23 26.72 1.26 -11.84
C THR A 23 25.63 0.85 -10.87
N LEU A 24 24.38 0.71 -11.36
CA LEU A 24 23.24 0.21 -10.60
C LEU A 24 23.41 -1.29 -10.35
N VAL A 25 23.10 -1.74 -9.11
CA VAL A 25 23.31 -3.15 -8.69
C VAL A 25 22.00 -3.81 -8.26
N SER A 26 21.18 -3.12 -7.48
CA SER A 26 19.90 -3.66 -7.01
C SER A 26 18.91 -2.51 -6.79
N PRO A 27 17.66 -2.64 -7.23
CA PRO A 27 17.14 -3.74 -8.04
C PRO A 27 17.91 -3.87 -9.36
N ALA A 28 18.15 -5.12 -9.78
CA ALA A 28 18.75 -5.38 -11.09
C ALA A 28 17.78 -5.02 -12.21
N ASN A 29 18.33 -4.77 -13.41
CA ASN A 29 17.48 -4.36 -14.54
C ASN A 29 16.46 -5.47 -14.88
N GLY A 30 15.16 -5.13 -14.81
CA GLY A 30 14.06 -6.09 -15.00
C GLY A 30 13.73 -6.98 -13.79
N GLU A 31 14.40 -6.78 -12.64
CA GLU A 31 14.10 -7.54 -11.42
C GLU A 31 12.67 -7.25 -10.92
N THR A 32 11.99 -8.29 -10.42
CA THR A 32 10.73 -8.12 -9.70
C THR A 32 11.00 -8.08 -8.20
N VAL A 33 10.67 -6.96 -7.57
CA VAL A 33 10.84 -6.78 -6.13
C VAL A 33 9.51 -6.94 -5.39
N SER A 34 9.55 -7.66 -4.28
CA SER A 34 8.39 -7.85 -3.43
C SER A 34 8.47 -6.95 -2.21
N ARG A 35 7.32 -6.36 -1.85
CA ARG A 35 7.14 -5.68 -0.56
C ARG A 35 6.42 -6.56 0.47
N VAL A 36 5.88 -7.70 0.04
CA VAL A 36 5.25 -8.66 0.94
C VAL A 36 6.33 -9.56 1.55
N PRO A 37 6.43 -9.65 2.89
CA PRO A 37 7.36 -10.57 3.55
C PRO A 37 7.08 -12.03 3.20
N GLU A 38 8.12 -12.85 3.10
CA GLU A 38 7.99 -14.25 2.69
C GLU A 38 7.09 -15.08 3.61
N ASN A 39 7.11 -14.78 4.92
CA ASN A 39 6.21 -15.41 5.88
C ASN A 39 4.73 -15.07 5.63
N GLN A 40 4.42 -13.83 5.22
CA GLN A 40 3.06 -13.46 4.83
C GLN A 40 2.66 -14.18 3.54
N LYS A 41 3.53 -14.22 2.53
CA LYS A 41 3.30 -14.98 1.29
C LYS A 41 2.99 -16.43 1.59
N LYS A 42 3.77 -17.05 2.47
CA LYS A 42 3.53 -18.44 2.90
C LYS A 42 2.13 -18.63 3.49
N ILE A 43 1.69 -17.71 4.37
CA ILE A 43 0.32 -17.79 4.91
C ILE A 43 -0.73 -17.58 3.84
N MET A 44 -0.53 -16.61 2.95
CA MET A 44 -1.47 -16.32 1.86
C MET A 44 -1.57 -17.47 0.84
N SER A 45 -0.52 -18.28 0.69
CA SER A 45 -0.50 -19.40 -0.26
C SER A 45 -1.30 -20.63 0.18
N TYR A 46 -1.76 -20.71 1.42
CA TYR A 46 -2.63 -21.80 1.84
C TYR A 46 -4.00 -21.73 1.13
N ALA A 47 -4.43 -22.86 0.60
CA ALA A 47 -5.62 -22.94 -0.23
C ALA A 47 -6.93 -22.60 0.49
N SER A 48 -6.96 -22.80 1.81
CA SER A 48 -8.15 -22.55 2.61
C SER A 48 -7.87 -21.68 3.82
N ARG A 49 -8.89 -20.93 4.23
CA ARG A 49 -8.86 -20.16 5.48
C ARG A 49 -8.60 -21.05 6.71
N LYS A 50 -9.11 -22.27 6.71
CA LYS A 50 -8.88 -23.22 7.81
C LYS A 50 -7.39 -23.51 7.98
N GLU A 51 -6.67 -23.73 6.90
CA GLU A 51 -5.22 -23.96 6.90
C GLU A 51 -4.47 -22.69 7.35
N ARG A 52 -4.84 -21.50 6.83
CA ARG A 52 -4.24 -20.23 7.27
C ARG A 52 -4.41 -20.00 8.77
N LEU A 53 -5.61 -20.22 9.30
CA LEU A 53 -5.86 -20.06 10.74
C LEU A 53 -5.10 -21.06 11.59
N ALA A 54 -4.96 -22.32 11.12
CA ALA A 54 -4.16 -23.33 11.81
C ALA A 54 -2.68 -22.93 11.84
N ALA A 55 -2.13 -22.46 10.72
CA ALA A 55 -0.74 -21.98 10.64
C ALA A 55 -0.51 -20.77 11.55
N LEU A 56 -1.41 -19.79 11.57
CA LEU A 56 -1.33 -18.63 12.46
C LEU A 56 -1.44 -19.03 13.95
N ALA A 57 -2.28 -20.02 14.27
CA ALA A 57 -2.39 -20.51 15.65
C ALA A 57 -1.13 -21.24 16.11
N ALA A 58 -0.52 -22.02 15.23
CA ALA A 58 0.76 -22.69 15.49
C ALA A 58 1.89 -21.68 15.71
N ASP A 59 2.00 -20.67 14.85
CA ASP A 59 3.00 -19.59 14.96
C ASP A 59 2.83 -18.81 16.29
N ARG A 60 1.59 -18.54 16.68
CA ARG A 60 1.28 -17.88 17.95
C ARG A 60 1.76 -18.70 19.14
N LYS A 61 1.51 -20.02 19.14
CA LYS A 61 1.92 -20.94 20.21
C LYS A 61 3.45 -21.01 20.33
N GLU A 62 4.13 -21.06 19.19
CA GLU A 62 5.57 -21.20 19.12
C GLU A 62 6.30 -19.84 19.18
N LYS A 63 5.58 -18.70 19.14
CA LYS A 63 6.11 -17.33 19.09
C LYS A 63 7.17 -17.12 17.99
N LYS A 64 7.05 -17.85 16.87
CA LYS A 64 8.14 -17.97 15.89
C LYS A 64 8.27 -16.76 14.98
N VAL A 65 7.21 -16.36 14.27
CA VAL A 65 7.36 -15.43 13.17
C VAL A 65 6.45 -14.22 13.28
N PHE A 66 5.14 -14.42 13.45
CA PHE A 66 4.18 -13.33 13.50
C PHE A 66 4.02 -12.70 14.89
N PHE A 67 4.31 -13.46 15.93
CA PHE A 67 4.05 -13.09 17.32
C PHE A 67 5.32 -12.98 18.18
N SER A 68 6.49 -13.17 17.57
CA SER A 68 7.78 -12.95 18.25
C SER A 68 8.03 -11.46 18.45
N SER A 69 8.46 -11.05 19.65
CA SER A 69 8.96 -9.69 19.90
C SER A 69 10.20 -9.34 19.07
N LYS A 70 10.89 -10.36 18.54
CA LYS A 70 12.04 -10.24 17.66
C LYS A 70 11.67 -10.41 16.16
N ALA A 71 10.38 -10.58 15.83
CA ALA A 71 9.98 -10.75 14.44
C ALA A 71 10.34 -9.48 13.65
N PRO A 72 11.14 -9.62 12.60
CA PRO A 72 11.41 -8.49 11.73
C PRO A 72 10.09 -8.08 11.09
N TRP A 73 9.73 -6.83 11.23
CA TRP A 73 8.68 -6.13 10.47
C TRP A 73 7.53 -7.00 9.93
N ARG A 74 6.38 -6.86 10.52
CA ARG A 74 5.13 -7.51 10.09
C ARG A 74 4.46 -6.75 8.93
N GLY A 75 4.99 -5.58 8.58
CA GLY A 75 4.55 -4.73 7.49
C GLY A 75 5.31 -4.96 6.19
N ALA A 76 5.22 -4.00 5.28
CA ALA A 76 5.87 -4.09 3.98
C ALA A 76 7.39 -4.24 4.07
N LYS A 77 7.95 -5.14 3.25
CA LYS A 77 9.40 -5.33 3.10
C LYS A 77 10.03 -4.10 2.45
N ALA A 78 11.18 -3.67 2.94
CA ALA A 78 11.93 -2.59 2.31
C ALA A 78 12.42 -2.98 0.92
N ILE A 79 12.39 -2.03 -0.01
CA ILE A 79 13.16 -2.14 -1.25
C ILE A 79 14.58 -1.65 -0.97
N VAL A 80 15.56 -2.39 -1.45
CA VAL A 80 16.97 -2.10 -1.22
C VAL A 80 17.62 -1.66 -2.52
N PHE A 81 17.94 -0.37 -2.62
CA PHE A 81 18.74 0.17 -3.72
C PHE A 81 20.22 0.03 -3.40
N LYS A 82 21.00 -0.49 -4.36
CA LYS A 82 22.46 -0.62 -4.28
C LYS A 82 23.09 -0.15 -5.58
N TRP A 83 24.22 0.50 -5.47
CA TRP A 83 25.03 0.94 -6.61
C TRP A 83 26.51 0.86 -6.29
N LYS A 84 27.34 0.96 -7.29
CA LYS A 84 28.77 1.13 -7.17
C LYS A 84 29.16 2.49 -7.73
N ASP A 85 29.96 3.25 -6.99
CA ASP A 85 30.62 4.45 -7.46
C ASP A 85 32.14 4.25 -7.32
N PRO A 86 32.87 4.03 -8.43
CA PRO A 86 34.32 3.82 -8.38
C PRO A 86 35.07 5.00 -7.82
N LYS A 87 34.52 6.22 -7.94
CA LYS A 87 35.14 7.45 -7.43
C LYS A 87 34.92 7.60 -5.93
N ASN A 88 33.89 7.04 -5.38
CA ASN A 88 33.47 7.04 -3.95
C ASN A 88 34.08 8.14 -3.08
N LEU A 89 33.88 9.39 -3.47
CA LEU A 89 34.49 10.56 -2.85
C LEU A 89 33.79 10.98 -1.54
N GLY A 90 32.91 10.12 -0.98
CA GLY A 90 32.14 10.44 0.22
C GLY A 90 30.99 11.42 -0.02
N SER A 91 30.57 11.57 -1.26
CA SER A 91 29.51 12.46 -1.69
C SER A 91 28.13 11.95 -1.32
N PRO A 92 27.15 12.81 -1.04
CA PRO A 92 25.77 12.38 -0.91
C PRO A 92 25.26 11.86 -2.26
N TYR A 93 24.42 10.83 -2.19
CA TYR A 93 23.74 10.30 -3.34
C TYR A 93 22.24 10.56 -3.22
N LYS A 94 21.62 10.94 -4.33
CA LYS A 94 20.18 10.99 -4.50
C LYS A 94 19.76 9.81 -5.35
N VAL A 95 18.85 8.98 -4.85
CA VAL A 95 18.18 7.93 -5.60
C VAL A 95 16.83 8.47 -6.03
N GLU A 96 16.51 8.41 -7.31
CA GLU A 96 15.23 8.82 -7.87
C GLU A 96 14.53 7.61 -8.45
N VAL A 97 13.23 7.48 -8.17
CA VAL A 97 12.38 6.38 -8.66
C VAL A 97 11.08 6.96 -9.23
N SER A 98 10.74 6.61 -10.45
CA SER A 98 9.55 7.13 -11.14
C SER A 98 8.87 6.02 -11.96
N PRO A 99 7.54 6.03 -12.11
CA PRO A 99 6.87 5.20 -13.10
C PRO A 99 7.16 5.67 -14.54
N ASN A 100 7.68 6.88 -14.72
CA ASN A 100 8.00 7.47 -16.03
C ASN A 100 9.52 7.45 -16.25
N GLU A 101 9.96 7.04 -17.43
CA GLU A 101 11.38 6.93 -17.79
C GLU A 101 12.09 8.28 -17.83
N ASP A 102 11.38 9.34 -18.13
CA ASP A 102 11.87 10.72 -18.12
C ASP A 102 11.93 11.35 -16.72
N PHE A 103 11.53 10.61 -15.68
CA PHE A 103 11.44 11.07 -14.30
C PHE A 103 10.52 12.28 -14.09
N SER A 104 9.55 12.47 -14.98
CA SER A 104 8.43 13.38 -14.72
C SER A 104 7.62 12.94 -13.49
N ALA A 105 6.81 13.83 -12.94
CA ALA A 105 5.99 13.51 -11.76
C ALA A 105 4.99 12.34 -12.04
N PRO A 106 4.78 11.43 -11.07
CA PRO A 106 5.36 11.41 -9.73
C PRO A 106 6.78 10.83 -9.71
N CYS A 107 7.70 11.52 -9.02
CA CYS A 107 9.06 11.04 -8.83
C CYS A 107 9.40 11.00 -7.33
N HIS A 108 9.76 9.82 -6.85
CA HIS A 108 10.19 9.61 -5.47
C HIS A 108 11.69 9.86 -5.36
N SER A 109 12.10 10.61 -4.36
CA SER A 109 13.51 10.94 -4.12
C SER A 109 13.95 10.51 -2.73
N PHE A 110 15.14 9.90 -2.65
CA PHE A 110 15.74 9.44 -1.41
C PHE A 110 17.19 9.90 -1.37
N PHE A 111 17.70 10.20 -0.18
CA PHE A 111 19.11 10.55 0.01
C PHE A 111 19.82 9.43 0.80
N SER A 112 21.09 9.18 0.44
CA SER A 112 21.89 8.19 1.13
C SER A 112 22.30 8.67 2.52
N ASP A 113 22.26 7.77 3.50
CA ASP A 113 22.77 8.02 4.85
C ASP A 113 24.30 8.05 4.87
N ARG A 114 24.87 8.70 5.91
CA ARG A 114 26.29 8.61 6.22
C ARG A 114 26.58 7.33 7.02
N GLY A 115 27.57 6.57 6.59
CA GLY A 115 28.08 5.43 7.33
C GLY A 115 28.90 5.90 8.56
N LYS A 116 29.26 4.95 9.44
CA LYS A 116 30.04 5.19 10.66
C LYS A 116 31.41 5.86 10.41
N ASN A 117 31.95 5.71 9.20
CA ASN A 117 33.22 6.35 8.76
C ASN A 117 33.02 7.75 8.14
N GLY A 118 31.83 8.33 8.23
CA GLY A 118 31.51 9.64 7.66
C GLY A 118 31.32 9.68 6.14
N LYS A 119 31.54 8.55 5.42
CA LYS A 119 31.30 8.44 3.98
C LYS A 119 29.84 8.09 3.73
N HIS A 120 29.25 8.64 2.66
CA HIS A 120 27.90 8.26 2.24
C HIS A 120 27.86 6.82 1.75
N MET A 121 26.82 6.10 2.16
CA MET A 121 26.63 4.71 1.79
C MET A 121 26.13 4.59 0.34
N THR A 122 26.64 3.59 -0.37
CA THR A 122 26.19 3.18 -1.71
C THR A 122 25.07 2.14 -1.63
N LYS A 123 24.33 2.15 -0.53
CA LYS A 123 23.19 1.26 -0.29
C LYS A 123 22.13 2.00 0.51
N LEU A 124 20.92 1.99 0.01
CA LEU A 124 19.76 2.61 0.65
C LEU A 124 18.67 1.56 0.88
N LYS A 125 18.16 1.48 2.09
CA LYS A 125 16.95 0.73 2.42
C LYS A 125 15.80 1.71 2.52
N THR A 126 14.80 1.55 1.69
CA THR A 126 13.64 2.43 1.67
C THR A 126 12.55 1.89 2.57
N TRP A 127 12.42 2.47 3.75
CA TRP A 127 11.39 2.14 4.73
C TRP A 127 10.31 3.21 4.86
N GLY A 128 10.58 4.41 4.40
CA GLY A 128 9.72 5.58 4.57
C GLY A 128 8.47 5.56 3.69
N VAL A 129 7.64 6.56 3.88
CA VAL A 129 6.38 6.76 3.14
C VAL A 129 6.59 6.83 1.63
N GLU A 130 7.71 7.37 1.20
CA GLU A 130 8.08 7.55 -0.19
C GLU A 130 8.33 6.22 -0.94
N SER A 131 8.48 5.11 -0.22
CA SER A 131 8.67 3.77 -0.81
C SER A 131 7.36 2.98 -0.98
N ASN A 132 6.22 3.59 -0.78
CA ASN A 132 4.89 2.97 -0.90
C ASN A 132 4.45 2.84 -2.37
N PHE A 133 5.27 2.18 -3.20
CA PHE A 133 4.97 1.97 -4.62
C PHE A 133 3.72 1.12 -4.86
N GLU A 134 3.07 1.32 -6.00
CA GLU A 134 1.98 0.46 -6.44
C GLU A 134 2.49 -0.95 -6.77
N VAL A 135 1.64 -1.96 -6.63
CA VAL A 135 1.96 -3.35 -6.98
C VAL A 135 1.71 -3.60 -8.47
N GLY A 136 2.48 -4.53 -9.06
CA GLY A 136 2.35 -4.88 -10.47
C GLY A 136 2.73 -3.75 -11.44
N LYS A 137 3.61 -2.84 -11.03
CA LYS A 137 4.02 -1.68 -11.85
C LYS A 137 5.50 -1.72 -12.18
N LYS A 138 5.85 -1.19 -13.34
CA LYS A 138 7.23 -0.89 -13.75
C LYS A 138 7.64 0.45 -13.16
N TYR A 139 8.85 0.51 -12.61
CA TYR A 139 9.48 1.72 -12.13
C TYR A 139 10.87 1.85 -12.73
N PHE A 140 11.25 3.08 -13.08
CA PHE A 140 12.59 3.46 -13.49
C PHE A 140 13.32 4.06 -12.29
N TRP A 141 14.64 3.89 -12.24
CA TRP A 141 15.44 4.47 -11.17
C TRP A 141 16.82 4.87 -11.64
N ARG A 142 17.38 5.87 -10.98
CA ARG A 142 18.74 6.35 -11.22
C ARG A 142 19.35 6.88 -9.94
N VAL A 143 20.67 7.05 -9.95
CA VAL A 143 21.45 7.59 -8.84
C VAL A 143 22.22 8.80 -9.31
N THR A 144 22.10 9.90 -8.56
CA THR A 144 22.89 11.11 -8.75
C THR A 144 23.89 11.25 -7.61
N ALA A 145 25.18 11.38 -7.90
CA ALA A 145 26.22 11.71 -6.94
C ALA A 145 26.54 13.20 -7.03
N TYR A 146 26.70 13.85 -5.87
CA TYR A 146 27.02 15.28 -5.74
C TYR A 146 28.45 15.43 -5.22
N TYR A 147 29.39 15.86 -6.08
CA TYR A 147 30.80 16.03 -5.73
C TYR A 147 31.09 17.49 -5.34
N PHE A 148 30.96 17.84 -4.07
CA PHE A 148 31.09 19.21 -3.58
C PHE A 148 32.47 19.82 -3.79
N LYS A 149 33.54 19.03 -3.82
CA LYS A 149 34.90 19.54 -4.00
C LYS A 149 35.13 20.24 -5.34
N ASN A 150 34.43 19.86 -6.38
CA ASN A 150 34.55 20.41 -7.72
C ASN A 150 33.23 20.86 -8.33
N ASN A 151 32.18 20.93 -7.51
CA ASN A 151 30.84 21.35 -7.88
C ASN A 151 30.28 20.55 -9.10
N LYS A 152 30.60 19.24 -9.18
CA LYS A 152 30.16 18.36 -10.26
C LYS A 152 29.09 17.40 -9.75
N THR A 153 28.18 17.04 -10.66
CA THR A 153 27.22 15.97 -10.49
C THR A 153 27.47 14.88 -11.51
N THR A 154 27.25 13.63 -11.13
CA THR A 154 27.27 12.49 -12.06
C THR A 154 25.99 11.71 -11.87
N VAL A 155 25.31 11.38 -12.97
CA VAL A 155 24.08 10.60 -12.96
C VAL A 155 24.38 9.23 -13.57
N SER A 156 23.89 8.15 -12.96
CA SER A 156 23.95 6.81 -13.53
C SER A 156 23.11 6.68 -14.82
N ALA A 157 23.32 5.62 -15.57
CA ALA A 157 22.30 5.17 -16.51
C ALA A 157 20.98 4.87 -15.78
N THR A 158 19.88 4.93 -16.51
CA THR A 158 18.56 4.58 -15.99
C THR A 158 18.40 3.06 -15.96
N GLY A 159 18.05 2.52 -14.80
CA GLY A 159 17.62 1.14 -14.63
C GLY A 159 16.11 1.06 -14.45
N PHE A 160 15.56 -0.15 -14.48
CA PHE A 160 14.15 -0.38 -14.19
C PHE A 160 13.93 -1.68 -13.42
N PHE A 161 12.83 -1.72 -12.66
CA PHE A 161 12.37 -2.91 -11.94
C PHE A 161 10.85 -2.98 -11.97
N TYR A 162 10.31 -4.13 -11.61
CA TYR A 162 8.89 -4.32 -11.41
C TYR A 162 8.59 -4.52 -9.93
N THR A 163 7.46 -4.01 -9.46
CA THR A 163 6.90 -4.42 -8.18
C THR A 163 6.09 -5.69 -8.38
N GLU A 164 6.16 -6.62 -7.44
CA GLU A 164 5.38 -7.86 -7.49
C GLU A 164 3.87 -7.55 -7.55
N ASP A 165 3.16 -8.27 -8.43
CA ASP A 165 1.72 -8.11 -8.63
C ASP A 165 0.92 -8.91 -7.59
N MET A 166 1.04 -8.50 -6.33
CA MET A 166 0.40 -9.15 -5.19
C MET A 166 -0.28 -8.11 -4.27
N ALA A 167 -1.60 -8.20 -4.15
CA ALA A 167 -2.37 -7.45 -3.17
C ALA A 167 -2.26 -8.09 -1.76
N PRO A 168 -2.51 -7.33 -0.69
CA PRO A 168 -2.79 -5.90 -0.68
C PRO A 168 -1.51 -5.05 -0.76
N ARG A 169 -1.65 -3.83 -1.29
CA ARG A 169 -0.59 -2.81 -1.22
C ARG A 169 -0.59 -2.19 0.17
N HIS A 170 0.32 -2.63 1.04
CA HIS A 170 0.51 -2.01 2.34
C HIS A 170 1.10 -0.61 2.20
N ILE A 171 0.53 0.34 2.93
CA ILE A 171 1.01 1.72 3.06
C ILE A 171 1.67 1.84 4.42
N ARG A 172 2.96 2.12 4.43
CA ARG A 172 3.67 2.42 5.65
C ARG A 172 3.66 3.91 5.90
N LEU A 173 3.22 4.31 7.08
CA LEU A 173 3.33 5.65 7.62
C LEU A 173 4.42 5.67 8.69
N GLU A 174 5.08 6.83 8.87
CA GLU A 174 6.17 7.00 9.84
C GLU A 174 5.66 7.21 11.26
N GLY A 175 4.44 7.77 11.36
CA GLY A 175 3.77 7.98 12.63
C GLY A 175 3.19 6.69 13.22
N ARG A 176 2.24 6.85 14.12
CA ARG A 176 1.61 5.74 14.84
C ARG A 176 0.26 5.30 14.25
N THR A 177 -0.05 5.71 13.02
CA THR A 177 -1.22 5.22 12.29
C THR A 177 -0.85 3.92 11.59
N ALA A 178 -1.53 2.85 11.94
CA ALA A 178 -1.22 1.52 11.45
C ALA A 178 -2.37 0.90 10.64
N ASN A 179 -2.16 -0.31 10.12
CA ASN A 179 -3.14 -1.06 9.34
C ASN A 179 -3.56 -0.33 8.05
N VAL A 180 -2.72 0.58 7.55
CA VAL A 180 -3.01 1.37 6.36
C VAL A 180 -2.65 0.57 5.12
N ARG A 181 -3.57 0.49 4.19
CA ARG A 181 -3.37 -0.14 2.88
C ARG A 181 -4.31 0.41 1.83
N ASP A 182 -3.87 0.30 0.59
CA ASP A 182 -4.74 0.43 -0.57
C ASP A 182 -5.73 -0.75 -0.57
N ALA A 183 -7.01 -0.47 -0.62
CA ALA A 183 -8.03 -1.50 -0.70
C ALA A 183 -8.22 -2.04 -2.13
N GLY A 184 -7.56 -1.42 -3.11
CA GLY A 184 -7.46 -1.89 -4.49
C GLY A 184 -6.38 -2.96 -4.72
N ALA A 185 -5.92 -3.07 -5.94
CA ALA A 185 -4.96 -4.05 -6.46
C ALA A 185 -5.46 -5.50 -6.56
N TRP A 186 -6.55 -5.87 -5.93
CA TRP A 186 -7.10 -7.23 -5.98
C TRP A 186 -7.56 -7.60 -7.40
N LYS A 187 -7.26 -8.82 -7.81
CA LYS A 187 -7.79 -9.40 -9.04
C LYS A 187 -9.22 -9.89 -8.80
N THR A 188 -10.03 -9.74 -9.82
CA THR A 188 -11.43 -10.22 -9.79
C THR A 188 -11.57 -11.57 -10.50
N LEU A 189 -12.62 -12.29 -10.20
CA LEU A 189 -12.88 -13.61 -10.81
C LEU A 189 -13.14 -13.54 -12.32
N ASP A 190 -13.54 -12.38 -12.83
CA ASP A 190 -13.73 -12.12 -14.27
C ASP A 190 -12.47 -11.59 -14.98
N GLY A 191 -11.32 -11.62 -14.32
CA GLY A 191 -10.02 -11.26 -14.91
C GLY A 191 -9.70 -9.77 -14.91
N LYS A 192 -10.49 -8.94 -14.26
CA LYS A 192 -10.21 -7.51 -14.06
C LYS A 192 -9.40 -7.27 -12.79
N ARG A 193 -9.14 -6.01 -12.53
CA ARG A 193 -8.48 -5.54 -11.31
C ARG A 193 -9.28 -4.44 -10.64
N VAL A 194 -9.31 -4.45 -9.32
CA VAL A 194 -9.73 -3.30 -8.55
C VAL A 194 -8.64 -2.24 -8.61
N ARG A 195 -8.97 -1.04 -9.11
CA ARG A 195 -8.00 0.05 -9.30
C ARG A 195 -7.28 0.39 -8.02
N GLN A 196 -5.97 0.55 -8.13
CA GLN A 196 -5.13 1.07 -7.05
C GLN A 196 -5.25 2.58 -6.95
N GLY A 197 -4.96 3.12 -5.76
CA GLY A 197 -4.93 4.56 -5.55
C GLY A 197 -6.30 5.24 -5.46
N MET A 198 -7.39 4.47 -5.52
CA MET A 198 -8.74 5.03 -5.45
C MET A 198 -9.28 5.09 -4.03
N TYR A 199 -9.09 4.06 -3.24
CA TYR A 199 -9.55 4.03 -1.86
C TYR A 199 -8.59 3.28 -0.95
N PHE A 200 -8.38 3.85 0.20
CA PHE A 200 -7.44 3.37 1.20
C PHE A 200 -8.18 3.10 2.50
N ARG A 201 -7.72 2.09 3.23
CA ARG A 201 -8.29 1.75 4.54
C ARG A 201 -7.22 1.72 5.61
N GLY A 202 -7.60 2.00 6.86
CA GLY A 202 -6.66 1.96 7.98
C GLY A 202 -7.28 2.30 9.32
N GLU A 203 -6.41 2.63 10.27
CA GLU A 203 -6.80 3.18 11.57
C GLU A 203 -7.29 4.62 11.46
N GLY A 204 -7.94 5.09 12.53
CA GLY A 204 -8.28 6.50 12.69
C GLY A 204 -7.07 7.42 12.62
N LEU A 205 -7.29 8.65 12.17
CA LEU A 205 -6.26 9.66 12.03
C LEU A 205 -6.27 10.61 13.23
N ASN A 206 -5.08 10.91 13.81
CA ASN A 206 -4.89 11.86 14.91
C ASN A 206 -6.00 11.81 15.97
N ASN A 207 -6.31 10.62 16.44
CA ASN A 207 -7.45 10.38 17.29
C ASN A 207 -7.29 11.14 18.63
N ASN A 208 -8.17 12.09 18.87
CA ASN A 208 -8.37 12.72 20.17
C ASN A 208 -9.11 11.80 21.16
N SER A 209 -9.33 10.54 20.78
CA SER A 209 -9.96 9.56 21.65
C SER A 209 -9.23 9.52 22.99
N PRO A 210 -9.98 9.56 24.10
CA PRO A 210 -9.43 9.46 25.43
C PRO A 210 -8.93 8.05 25.76
N ASP A 211 -8.33 7.33 24.78
CA ASP A 211 -7.61 6.12 25.08
C ASP A 211 -6.37 6.47 25.89
N ARG A 212 -6.61 6.66 27.20
CA ARG A 212 -5.59 6.96 28.19
C ARG A 212 -4.47 5.91 28.24
N LYS A 213 -4.70 4.72 27.64
CA LYS A 213 -3.74 3.62 27.63
C LYS A 213 -2.69 3.75 26.51
N ASN A 214 -2.99 4.50 25.46
CA ASN A 214 -2.08 4.68 24.33
C ASN A 214 -2.09 6.14 23.83
N PRO A 215 -1.53 7.08 24.60
CA PRO A 215 -1.42 8.46 24.15
C PRO A 215 -0.54 8.53 22.91
N GLY A 216 -1.03 9.20 21.86
CA GLY A 216 -0.33 9.33 20.57
C GLY A 216 -0.53 8.20 19.57
N ARG A 217 -1.42 7.24 19.84
CA ARG A 217 -1.94 6.33 18.83
C ARG A 217 -2.62 7.13 17.71
N HIS A 218 -2.53 6.63 16.47
CA HIS A 218 -3.09 7.27 15.26
C HIS A 218 -2.46 8.63 14.91
N ARG A 219 -1.28 8.92 15.42
CA ARG A 219 -0.58 10.17 15.16
C ARG A 219 0.08 10.14 13.79
N LEU A 220 -0.19 11.17 12.99
CA LEU A 220 0.51 11.44 11.73
C LEU A 220 1.74 12.31 11.98
N THR A 221 2.82 12.04 11.25
CA THR A 221 3.95 12.97 11.09
C THR A 221 3.67 13.95 9.96
N MET A 222 4.50 14.96 9.79
CA MET A 222 4.42 15.85 8.63
C MET A 222 4.68 15.11 7.32
N SER A 223 5.59 14.13 7.31
CA SER A 223 5.83 13.25 6.15
C SER A 223 4.59 12.44 5.80
N ASP A 224 3.89 11.87 6.79
CA ASP A 224 2.65 11.13 6.58
C ASP A 224 1.55 12.02 6.02
N TRP A 225 1.38 13.21 6.60
CA TRP A 225 0.42 14.20 6.13
C TRP A 225 0.70 14.57 4.68
N HIS A 226 1.95 14.92 4.35
CA HIS A 226 2.37 15.24 2.99
C HIS A 226 2.11 14.05 2.04
N PHE A 227 2.47 12.84 2.45
CA PHE A 227 2.25 11.65 1.64
C PHE A 227 0.75 11.41 1.37
N MET A 228 -0.09 11.49 2.38
CA MET A 228 -1.54 11.25 2.22
C MET A 228 -2.21 12.35 1.38
N THR A 229 -1.81 13.60 1.53
CA THR A 229 -2.45 14.74 0.83
C THR A 229 -1.85 15.03 -0.53
N GLN A 230 -0.52 14.92 -0.69
CA GLN A 230 0.15 15.33 -1.93
C GLN A 230 0.49 14.14 -2.84
N VAL A 231 0.80 12.96 -2.29
CA VAL A 231 1.16 11.77 -3.08
C VAL A 231 -0.06 10.91 -3.32
N LEU A 232 -0.77 10.48 -2.28
CA LEU A 232 -2.02 9.72 -2.42
C LEU A 232 -3.19 10.61 -2.84
N LYS A 233 -3.09 11.92 -2.66
CA LYS A 233 -4.09 12.93 -3.02
C LYS A 233 -5.47 12.66 -2.43
N ILE A 234 -5.51 12.21 -1.18
CA ILE A 234 -6.76 11.91 -0.47
C ILE A 234 -7.66 13.16 -0.52
N LYS A 235 -8.87 12.98 -1.04
CA LYS A 235 -9.90 14.04 -1.10
C LYS A 235 -10.98 13.87 -0.05
N THR A 236 -11.22 12.64 0.38
CA THR A 236 -12.27 12.35 1.36
C THR A 236 -11.75 11.47 2.48
N ASP A 237 -12.01 11.89 3.69
CA ASP A 237 -11.80 11.16 4.94
C ASP A 237 -13.17 10.68 5.43
N LEU A 238 -13.46 9.38 5.24
CA LEU A 238 -14.69 8.74 5.65
C LEU A 238 -14.50 8.02 6.99
N ASP A 239 -14.97 8.65 8.04
CA ASP A 239 -14.86 8.16 9.40
C ASP A 239 -16.09 7.31 9.80
N LEU A 240 -15.86 6.03 10.04
CA LEU A 240 -16.89 5.06 10.44
C LEU A 240 -17.08 4.97 11.97
N ARG A 241 -16.47 5.85 12.73
CA ARG A 241 -16.61 5.91 14.20
C ARG A 241 -17.93 6.57 14.60
N SER A 242 -18.42 6.21 15.76
CA SER A 242 -19.53 6.92 16.38
C SER A 242 -19.13 8.34 16.80
N LEU A 243 -20.10 9.23 16.96
CA LEU A 243 -19.86 10.59 17.44
C LEU A 243 -19.12 10.63 18.80
N ARG A 244 -19.40 9.66 19.67
CA ARG A 244 -18.66 9.51 20.94
C ARG A 244 -17.18 9.18 20.72
N GLU A 245 -16.87 8.34 19.74
CA GLU A 245 -15.49 7.92 19.43
C GLU A 245 -14.71 9.00 18.67
N THR A 246 -15.38 9.86 17.93
CA THR A 246 -14.78 11.03 17.25
C THR A 246 -14.54 12.19 18.19
N ALA A 247 -15.11 12.17 19.41
CA ALA A 247 -15.08 13.29 20.34
C ALA A 247 -15.55 14.62 19.71
N GLY A 248 -16.56 14.55 18.82
CA GLY A 248 -17.13 15.72 18.17
C GLY A 248 -16.28 16.31 17.04
N MET A 249 -15.36 15.56 16.44
CA MET A 249 -14.62 16.00 15.26
C MET A 249 -15.57 16.44 14.15
N THR A 250 -15.29 17.61 13.58
CA THR A 250 -16.05 18.20 12.46
C THR A 250 -15.21 18.38 11.19
N ALA A 251 -13.91 18.07 11.26
CA ALA A 251 -12.97 18.23 10.15
C ALA A 251 -11.95 17.10 10.14
N SER A 252 -11.39 16.80 8.98
CA SER A 252 -10.33 15.81 8.83
C SER A 252 -9.02 16.29 9.44
N PRO A 253 -8.26 15.42 10.13
CA PRO A 253 -6.89 15.69 10.52
C PRO A 253 -5.93 15.92 9.33
N LEU A 254 -6.35 15.57 8.11
CA LEU A 254 -5.60 15.83 6.88
C LEU A 254 -5.73 17.28 6.39
N GLY A 255 -6.59 18.10 7.03
CA GLY A 255 -6.74 19.52 6.71
C GLY A 255 -8.06 19.85 6.02
N LYS A 256 -8.30 21.17 5.89
CA LYS A 256 -9.57 21.72 5.40
C LYS A 256 -9.91 21.38 3.94
N GLU A 257 -8.90 21.05 3.15
CA GLU A 257 -9.05 20.67 1.74
C GLU A 257 -9.54 19.23 1.57
N VAL A 258 -9.51 18.44 2.65
CA VAL A 258 -10.01 17.07 2.65
C VAL A 258 -11.42 17.04 3.22
N LYS A 259 -12.37 16.61 2.41
CA LYS A 259 -13.77 16.47 2.80
C LYS A 259 -13.90 15.47 3.94
N PHE A 260 -14.43 15.90 5.09
CA PHE A 260 -14.70 15.01 6.21
C PHE A 260 -16.13 14.52 6.16
N ILE A 261 -16.33 13.20 6.19
CA ILE A 261 -17.64 12.58 6.24
C ILE A 261 -17.64 11.60 7.42
N ASN A 262 -18.53 11.80 8.38
CA ASN A 262 -18.70 10.88 9.50
C ASN A 262 -20.02 10.12 9.36
N ILE A 263 -19.95 8.84 9.08
CA ILE A 263 -21.08 7.91 9.04
C ILE A 263 -20.74 6.71 9.92
N PRO A 264 -21.33 6.57 11.10
CA PRO A 264 -21.07 5.41 11.95
C PRO A 264 -21.30 4.10 11.21
N GLY A 265 -20.26 3.29 11.08
CA GLY A 265 -20.30 2.04 10.33
C GLY A 265 -20.76 0.87 11.19
N PRO A 266 -21.53 -0.09 10.65
CA PRO A 266 -21.83 -1.34 11.32
C PRO A 266 -20.65 -2.33 11.18
N ALA A 267 -20.58 -3.29 12.11
CA ALA A 267 -19.64 -4.39 12.03
C ALA A 267 -20.35 -5.73 12.19
N TYR A 268 -19.74 -6.80 11.63
CA TYR A 268 -20.18 -8.18 11.80
C TYR A 268 -21.67 -8.39 11.48
N ARG A 269 -22.42 -8.96 12.45
CA ARG A 269 -23.88 -9.19 12.32
C ARG A 269 -24.66 -7.86 12.24
N GLY A 270 -24.06 -6.77 12.70
CA GLY A 270 -24.69 -5.45 12.64
C GLY A 270 -25.02 -5.00 11.23
N VAL A 271 -24.24 -5.39 10.21
CA VAL A 271 -24.50 -5.00 8.82
C VAL A 271 -25.86 -5.54 8.29
N PHE A 272 -26.38 -6.62 8.86
CA PHE A 272 -27.63 -7.24 8.43
C PHE A 272 -28.88 -6.74 9.17
N ARG A 273 -28.71 -5.87 10.18
CA ARG A 273 -29.84 -5.25 10.90
C ARG A 273 -30.36 -4.07 10.10
N THR A 274 -31.60 -3.65 10.38
CA THR A 274 -32.23 -2.51 9.68
C THR A 274 -31.39 -1.25 9.69
N GLU A 275 -30.91 -0.84 10.87
CA GLU A 275 -30.06 0.34 11.03
C GLU A 275 -28.71 0.15 10.31
N GLY A 276 -28.14 -1.05 10.38
CA GLY A 276 -26.89 -1.39 9.68
C GLY A 276 -27.04 -1.32 8.17
N LYS A 277 -28.16 -1.79 7.61
CA LYS A 277 -28.44 -1.67 6.17
C LYS A 277 -28.56 -0.19 5.75
N LYS A 278 -29.20 0.64 6.56
CA LYS A 278 -29.27 2.09 6.31
C LYS A 278 -27.87 2.71 6.30
N MET A 279 -27.03 2.39 7.31
CA MET A 279 -25.65 2.88 7.38
C MET A 279 -24.82 2.40 6.16
N ILE A 280 -24.94 1.13 5.75
CA ILE A 280 -24.26 0.61 4.55
C ILE A 280 -24.73 1.34 3.30
N ARG A 281 -26.02 1.64 3.15
CA ARG A 281 -26.52 2.43 2.03
C ARG A 281 -25.87 3.81 1.98
N ASP A 282 -25.85 4.51 3.13
CA ASP A 282 -25.32 5.86 3.20
C ASP A 282 -23.80 5.88 2.94
N ILE A 283 -23.06 4.87 3.47
CA ILE A 283 -21.63 4.65 3.18
C ILE A 283 -21.43 4.36 1.69
N PHE A 284 -22.21 3.44 1.09
CA PHE A 284 -22.04 3.05 -0.30
C PHE A 284 -22.21 4.23 -1.26
N LYS A 285 -23.17 5.15 -0.97
CA LYS A 285 -23.36 6.36 -1.76
C LYS A 285 -22.13 7.28 -1.79
N VAL A 286 -21.33 7.32 -0.73
CA VAL A 286 -20.05 8.05 -0.74
C VAL A 286 -19.11 7.50 -1.81
N PHE A 287 -19.10 6.17 -2.01
CA PHE A 287 -18.27 5.52 -3.02
C PHE A 287 -18.84 5.58 -4.44
N CYS A 288 -20.10 5.98 -4.63
CA CYS A 288 -20.69 6.21 -5.95
C CYS A 288 -20.37 7.59 -6.54
N ASP A 289 -19.85 8.52 -5.75
CA ASP A 289 -19.48 9.86 -6.21
C ASP A 289 -17.99 9.92 -6.59
N ARG A 290 -17.70 10.11 -7.90
CA ARG A 290 -16.32 10.23 -8.42
C ARG A 290 -15.54 11.39 -7.79
N ASN A 291 -16.20 12.44 -7.35
CA ASN A 291 -15.55 13.61 -6.76
C ASN A 291 -14.95 13.33 -5.38
N ASN A 292 -15.40 12.28 -4.71
CA ASN A 292 -14.88 11.89 -3.40
C ASN A 292 -13.50 11.19 -3.46
N TYR A 293 -13.08 10.72 -4.62
CA TYR A 293 -11.85 9.93 -4.76
C TYR A 293 -10.59 10.78 -4.91
N PRO A 294 -9.46 10.34 -4.34
CA PRO A 294 -9.26 9.15 -3.51
C PRO A 294 -9.86 9.27 -2.12
N ILE A 295 -10.40 8.15 -1.60
CA ILE A 295 -11.07 8.08 -0.29
C ILE A 295 -10.14 7.36 0.71
N TYR A 296 -9.97 7.91 1.91
CA TYR A 296 -9.46 7.18 3.06
C TYR A 296 -10.63 6.85 3.99
N PHE A 297 -10.91 5.56 4.21
CA PHE A 297 -11.99 5.17 5.11
C PHE A 297 -11.47 4.33 6.29
N HIS A 298 -11.96 4.65 7.47
CA HIS A 298 -11.40 4.10 8.69
C HIS A 298 -12.42 4.00 9.84
N CYS A 299 -12.07 3.21 10.85
CA CYS A 299 -12.70 3.27 12.17
C CYS A 299 -11.62 3.55 13.24
N ILE A 300 -11.68 2.96 14.41
CA ILE A 300 -10.58 3.09 15.39
C ILE A 300 -9.35 2.31 14.92
N GLY A 301 -9.47 0.99 14.79
CA GLY A 301 -8.34 0.11 14.44
C GLY A 301 -8.28 -0.29 12.97
N GLY A 302 -9.20 0.18 12.13
CA GLY A 302 -9.27 -0.20 10.72
C GLY A 302 -9.61 -1.68 10.48
N VAL A 303 -10.09 -2.40 11.50
CA VAL A 303 -10.31 -3.86 11.46
C VAL A 303 -11.78 -4.20 11.20
N ASP A 304 -12.67 -3.85 12.15
CA ASP A 304 -14.02 -4.41 12.22
C ASP A 304 -15.00 -3.71 11.26
N ARG A 305 -15.35 -2.45 11.53
CA ARG A 305 -16.27 -1.64 10.69
C ARG A 305 -15.67 -1.40 9.31
N THR A 306 -14.41 -0.98 9.28
CA THR A 306 -13.64 -0.78 8.04
C THR A 306 -13.51 -2.09 7.26
N GLY A 307 -13.26 -3.21 7.95
CA GLY A 307 -13.19 -4.53 7.32
C GLY A 307 -14.52 -4.97 6.73
N ALA A 308 -15.64 -4.71 7.41
CA ALA A 308 -16.96 -5.03 6.89
C ALA A 308 -17.29 -4.24 5.61
N VAL A 309 -16.98 -2.94 5.60
CA VAL A 309 -17.14 -2.10 4.40
C VAL A 309 -16.23 -2.59 3.27
N ALA A 310 -14.94 -2.83 3.52
CA ALA A 310 -14.01 -3.35 2.51
C ALA A 310 -14.46 -4.70 1.93
N PHE A 311 -14.95 -5.62 2.78
CA PHE A 311 -15.48 -6.92 2.37
C PHE A 311 -16.65 -6.76 1.39
N ILE A 312 -17.58 -5.86 1.69
CA ILE A 312 -18.76 -5.59 0.85
C ILE A 312 -18.34 -4.94 -0.48
N LEU A 313 -17.49 -3.91 -0.43
CA LEU A 313 -17.06 -3.19 -1.63
C LEU A 313 -16.26 -4.11 -2.58
N ASN A 314 -15.23 -4.76 -2.09
CA ASN A 314 -14.39 -5.66 -2.90
C ASN A 314 -15.14 -6.90 -3.37
N GLY A 315 -16.01 -7.45 -2.55
CA GLY A 315 -16.84 -8.59 -2.95
C GLY A 315 -17.83 -8.23 -4.05
N LEU A 316 -18.44 -7.04 -4.03
CA LEU A 316 -19.29 -6.55 -5.12
C LEU A 316 -18.51 -6.40 -6.45
N LEU A 317 -17.22 -6.06 -6.37
CA LEU A 317 -16.33 -5.93 -7.52
C LEU A 317 -15.89 -7.29 -8.09
N GLY A 318 -16.19 -8.41 -7.42
CA GLY A 318 -15.85 -9.75 -7.88
C GLY A 318 -14.53 -10.30 -7.36
N VAL A 319 -13.96 -9.70 -6.32
CA VAL A 319 -12.83 -10.28 -5.60
C VAL A 319 -13.25 -11.60 -4.96
N SER A 320 -12.41 -12.64 -5.04
CA SER A 320 -12.73 -13.97 -4.53
C SER A 320 -12.98 -13.94 -3.02
N GLN A 321 -13.85 -14.83 -2.52
CA GLN A 321 -14.07 -14.94 -1.08
C GLN A 321 -12.79 -15.20 -0.32
N ASN A 322 -11.88 -16.02 -0.87
CA ASN A 322 -10.59 -16.29 -0.26
C ASN A 322 -9.75 -15.00 -0.10
N ASP A 323 -9.71 -14.17 -1.12
CA ASP A 323 -8.96 -12.91 -1.09
C ASP A 323 -9.60 -11.87 -0.16
N LEU A 324 -10.93 -11.83 -0.07
CA LEU A 324 -11.64 -11.01 0.92
C LEU A 324 -11.30 -11.41 2.36
N GLU A 325 -11.16 -12.70 2.62
CA GLU A 325 -10.75 -13.24 3.91
C GLU A 325 -9.28 -12.94 4.19
N ILE A 326 -8.41 -13.04 3.19
CA ILE A 326 -6.99 -12.67 3.27
C ILE A 326 -6.86 -11.16 3.57
N ASP A 327 -7.60 -10.28 2.87
CA ASP A 327 -7.57 -8.84 3.20
C ASP A 327 -7.97 -8.59 4.66
N TRP A 328 -8.99 -9.28 5.15
CA TRP A 328 -9.38 -9.18 6.56
C TRP A 328 -8.23 -9.60 7.49
N GLU A 329 -7.59 -10.73 7.21
CA GLU A 329 -6.52 -11.31 8.03
C GLU A 329 -5.28 -10.40 8.09
N HIS A 330 -5.01 -9.62 7.04
CA HIS A 330 -3.95 -8.62 7.05
C HIS A 330 -4.08 -7.56 8.15
N SER A 331 -5.27 -7.31 8.67
CA SER A 331 -5.47 -6.43 9.83
C SER A 331 -4.81 -6.93 11.11
N PHE A 332 -4.34 -8.19 11.14
CA PHE A 332 -3.65 -8.82 12.27
C PHE A 332 -2.13 -8.89 12.07
N TYR A 333 -1.61 -8.33 10.98
CA TYR A 333 -0.19 -8.13 10.71
C TYR A 333 0.17 -6.65 10.87
N PRO A 334 0.24 -6.12 12.12
CA PRO A 334 0.39 -4.68 12.34
C PRO A 334 1.75 -4.18 11.86
N ASP A 335 1.77 -2.97 11.34
CA ASP A 335 2.97 -2.27 10.94
C ASP A 335 3.81 -1.81 12.14
N LEU A 336 3.24 -1.81 13.35
CA LEU A 336 3.91 -1.42 14.58
C LEU A 336 4.20 -2.68 15.43
N PRO A 337 5.47 -2.98 15.72
CA PRO A 337 5.86 -4.16 16.50
C PRO A 337 5.35 -4.13 17.94
N ASP A 338 4.97 -2.97 18.46
CA ASP A 338 4.72 -2.75 19.89
C ASP A 338 3.24 -2.69 20.29
N ASP A 339 2.29 -3.05 19.38
CA ASP A 339 0.87 -3.12 19.75
C ASP A 339 0.45 -4.55 20.14
N PRO A 340 0.57 -4.93 21.44
CA PRO A 340 0.22 -6.27 21.91
C PRO A 340 -1.29 -6.56 21.83
N SER A 341 -2.13 -5.54 21.63
CA SER A 341 -3.58 -5.70 21.57
C SER A 341 -4.03 -6.41 20.28
N ARG A 342 -3.30 -6.25 19.18
CA ARG A 342 -3.64 -6.82 17.86
C ARG A 342 -3.46 -8.35 17.81
N GLY A 343 -2.54 -8.90 18.59
CA GLY A 343 -2.35 -10.35 18.70
C GLY A 343 -3.48 -11.09 19.45
N LYS A 344 -4.39 -10.37 20.09
CA LYS A 344 -5.48 -10.96 20.90
C LYS A 344 -6.77 -11.21 20.12
N HIS A 345 -6.93 -10.58 18.95
CA HIS A 345 -8.12 -10.80 18.13
C HIS A 345 -8.07 -12.17 17.45
N ASN A 346 -9.18 -12.87 17.46
CA ASN A 346 -9.35 -14.10 16.67
C ASN A 346 -9.86 -13.71 15.26
N PRO A 347 -8.99 -13.71 14.23
CA PRO A 347 -9.37 -13.28 12.89
C PRO A 347 -10.52 -14.11 12.30
N GLY A 348 -10.67 -15.33 12.80
CA GLY A 348 -11.67 -16.25 12.33
C GLY A 348 -13.11 -15.91 12.68
N ARG A 349 -13.31 -15.13 13.72
CA ARG A 349 -14.67 -14.96 14.27
C ARG A 349 -15.50 -13.96 13.48
N SER A 350 -14.89 -12.89 13.05
CA SER A 350 -15.60 -11.70 12.53
C SER A 350 -15.94 -11.81 11.05
N VAL A 351 -14.97 -12.16 10.21
CA VAL A 351 -15.24 -12.37 8.77
C VAL A 351 -16.16 -13.54 8.53
N SER A 352 -16.10 -14.59 9.36
CA SER A 352 -17.08 -15.69 9.28
C SER A 352 -18.51 -15.25 9.50
N GLN A 353 -18.73 -14.22 10.33
CA GLN A 353 -20.10 -13.69 10.54
C GLN A 353 -20.60 -12.95 9.30
N LEU A 354 -19.73 -12.26 8.58
CA LEU A 354 -20.05 -11.63 7.30
C LEU A 354 -20.37 -12.67 6.26
N VAL A 355 -19.48 -13.67 6.06
CA VAL A 355 -19.69 -14.76 5.11
C VAL A 355 -21.01 -15.47 5.40
N LYS A 356 -21.25 -15.93 6.63
CA LYS A 356 -22.50 -16.60 7.02
C LYS A 356 -23.73 -15.72 6.83
N GLY A 357 -23.61 -14.41 7.05
CA GLY A 357 -24.71 -13.47 6.83
C GLY A 357 -25.03 -13.29 5.35
N MET A 358 -24.01 -13.20 4.49
CA MET A 358 -24.18 -13.08 3.04
C MET A 358 -24.78 -14.34 2.42
N MET A 359 -24.50 -15.53 2.99
CA MET A 359 -25.11 -16.80 2.52
C MET A 359 -26.64 -16.83 2.61
N LYS A 360 -27.26 -15.91 3.32
CA LYS A 360 -28.72 -15.76 3.39
C LYS A 360 -29.33 -15.05 2.19
N TYR A 361 -28.51 -14.48 1.31
CA TYR A 361 -28.93 -13.79 0.09
C TYR A 361 -28.65 -14.66 -1.12
N GLY A 362 -29.62 -14.76 -2.01
CA GLY A 362 -29.51 -15.59 -3.21
C GLY A 362 -29.69 -17.09 -2.96
N SER A 363 -29.32 -17.89 -3.95
CA SER A 363 -29.42 -19.35 -3.99
C SER A 363 -28.13 -20.03 -3.52
N ALA A 364 -28.17 -21.36 -3.35
CA ALA A 364 -26.99 -22.14 -2.96
C ALA A 364 -25.82 -22.02 -3.94
N ASN A 365 -26.11 -21.85 -5.23
CA ASN A 365 -25.12 -21.80 -6.31
C ASN A 365 -24.60 -20.37 -6.60
N ASP A 366 -25.15 -19.33 -5.94
CA ASP A 366 -24.72 -17.96 -6.20
C ASP A 366 -23.32 -17.69 -5.64
N SER A 367 -22.52 -16.96 -6.44
CA SER A 367 -21.21 -16.48 -6.01
C SER A 367 -21.33 -15.49 -4.85
N MET A 368 -20.25 -15.28 -4.10
CA MET A 368 -20.20 -14.24 -3.06
C MET A 368 -20.50 -12.86 -3.63
N GLN A 369 -20.03 -12.55 -4.84
CA GLN A 369 -20.35 -11.33 -5.56
C GLN A 369 -21.85 -11.13 -5.73
N LYS A 370 -22.55 -12.16 -6.23
CA LYS A 370 -24.02 -12.12 -6.44
C LYS A 370 -24.77 -11.93 -5.12
N ARG A 371 -24.35 -12.62 -4.08
CA ARG A 371 -24.94 -12.51 -2.73
C ARG A 371 -24.78 -11.10 -2.16
N ILE A 372 -23.60 -10.48 -2.32
CA ILE A 372 -23.35 -9.11 -1.88
C ILE A 372 -24.16 -8.12 -2.71
N GLU A 373 -24.32 -8.34 -4.02
CA GLU A 373 -25.19 -7.51 -4.85
C GLU A 373 -26.64 -7.55 -4.36
N LEU A 374 -27.19 -8.75 -4.12
CA LEU A 374 -28.54 -8.90 -3.58
C LEU A 374 -28.68 -8.29 -2.17
N TYR A 375 -27.66 -8.44 -1.33
CA TYR A 375 -27.62 -7.78 -0.05
C TYR A 375 -27.70 -6.24 -0.19
N LEU A 376 -26.90 -5.64 -1.07
CA LEU A 376 -26.88 -4.20 -1.30
C LEU A 376 -28.24 -3.71 -1.86
N LYS A 377 -28.85 -4.46 -2.77
CA LYS A 377 -30.23 -4.18 -3.23
C LYS A 377 -31.21 -4.20 -2.05
N SER A 378 -31.06 -5.14 -1.11
CA SER A 378 -31.87 -5.17 0.11
C SER A 378 -31.61 -3.99 1.08
N CYS A 379 -30.50 -3.25 0.89
CA CYS A 379 -30.19 -1.99 1.57
C CYS A 379 -30.81 -0.78 0.85
N GLY A 380 -31.41 -0.96 -0.32
CA GLY A 380 -31.98 0.10 -1.16
C GLY A 380 -30.95 0.74 -2.10
N ILE A 381 -29.88 0.02 -2.46
CA ILE A 381 -28.92 0.42 -3.51
C ILE A 381 -29.49 0.00 -4.86
N THR A 382 -29.45 0.91 -5.84
CA THR A 382 -29.96 0.68 -7.19
C THR A 382 -28.93 0.00 -8.10
N ASP A 383 -29.39 -0.52 -9.23
CA ASP A 383 -28.50 -1.10 -10.24
C ASP A 383 -27.57 -0.05 -10.86
N GLU A 384 -28.05 1.19 -11.01
CA GLU A 384 -27.26 2.32 -11.51
C GLU A 384 -26.15 2.70 -10.54
N GLU A 385 -26.42 2.71 -9.23
CA GLU A 385 -25.40 2.97 -8.21
C GLU A 385 -24.33 1.88 -8.22
N ILE A 386 -24.72 0.60 -8.35
CA ILE A 386 -23.80 -0.54 -8.47
C ILE A 386 -22.95 -0.42 -9.75
N ALA A 387 -23.58 -0.12 -10.89
CA ALA A 387 -22.88 0.06 -12.15
C ALA A 387 -21.88 1.24 -12.09
N THR A 388 -22.30 2.35 -11.48
CA THR A 388 -21.46 3.52 -11.25
C THR A 388 -20.23 3.15 -10.43
N PHE A 389 -20.39 2.49 -9.29
CA PHE A 389 -19.26 2.07 -8.45
C PHE A 389 -18.31 1.13 -9.20
N ARG A 390 -18.85 0.12 -9.93
CA ARG A 390 -18.04 -0.78 -10.77
C ARG A 390 -17.24 0.00 -11.83
N SER A 391 -17.85 0.97 -12.48
CA SER A 391 -17.18 1.80 -13.50
C SER A 391 -16.04 2.66 -12.94
N ILE A 392 -16.16 3.10 -11.69
CA ILE A 392 -15.13 3.86 -10.99
C ILE A 392 -13.96 2.94 -10.66
N MET A 393 -14.26 1.73 -10.17
CA MET A 393 -13.30 0.92 -9.43
C MET A 393 -12.65 -0.19 -10.24
N LEU A 394 -13.22 -0.63 -11.36
CA LEU A 394 -12.65 -1.71 -12.15
C LEU A 394 -11.80 -1.19 -13.31
N GLU A 395 -10.72 -1.90 -13.57
CA GLU A 395 -9.86 -1.70 -14.74
C GLU A 395 -9.49 -3.05 -15.37
N GLU A 396 -9.24 -3.02 -16.70
CA GLU A 396 -8.69 -4.17 -17.40
C GLU A 396 -7.22 -4.37 -17.02
N ILE A 397 -6.82 -5.61 -16.83
CA ILE A 397 -5.40 -5.94 -16.61
C ILE A 397 -4.71 -5.85 -17.98
N LYS A 398 -3.89 -4.82 -18.17
CA LYS A 398 -3.05 -4.72 -19.36
C LYS A 398 -2.05 -5.89 -19.34
N LYS A 399 -2.10 -6.69 -20.40
CA LYS A 399 -1.16 -7.79 -20.64
C LYS A 399 0.25 -7.29 -20.94
#